data_7e83b9eaa943d382c792a4c22a52cbb0
#
_entry.id   7e83b9eaa943d382c792a4c22a52cbb0
#
_cell.length_a   1.000
_cell.length_b   1.000
_cell.length_c   1.000
_cell.angle_alpha   90.00
_cell.angle_beta   90.00
_cell.angle_gamma   90.00
#
_symmetry.space_group_name_H-M   'P 1'
#
loop_
_entity.id
_entity.type
_entity.pdbx_description
1 polymer ?
#
loop_
_entity_poly.entity_id
_entity_poly.type
_entity_poly.pdbx_seq_one_letter_code
_entity_poly.pdbx_strand_id
1 'polypeptide(L)'
;MSAEDQLTDNLATFARFEPLTAAETAAVEQTAAFLHSRIKIGCTGCRYCMPCPMGVDIPDNFSIWNKLGMFGQPEAIKHQWEAHFPDAEKASHCVRCGKCEAACPQHLPIRNALARLQQELDQL
;
A
#
# COMPACT_ATOMS: atom_id res chain seq x y z
N MET A 1 16.09 8.40 -10.25
CA MET A 1 16.44 9.49 -11.17
C MET A 1 16.75 8.87 -12.52
N SER A 2 16.14 9.36 -13.57
CA SER A 2 16.29 8.84 -14.93
C SER A 2 16.62 9.92 -15.96
N ALA A 3 16.76 11.19 -15.53
CA ALA A 3 17.09 12.33 -16.36
C ALA A 3 18.11 13.25 -15.67
N GLU A 4 18.93 13.97 -16.46
CA GLU A 4 20.02 14.81 -15.96
C GLU A 4 19.52 16.05 -15.22
N ASP A 5 18.39 16.61 -15.64
CA ASP A 5 17.72 17.72 -14.98
C ASP A 5 17.29 17.37 -13.55
N GLN A 6 16.79 16.14 -13.32
CA GLN A 6 16.45 15.64 -11.97
C GLN A 6 17.69 15.52 -11.08
N LEU A 7 18.83 15.11 -11.65
CA LEU A 7 20.09 15.05 -10.91
C LEU A 7 20.56 16.45 -10.53
N THR A 8 20.51 17.39 -11.48
CA THR A 8 20.91 18.79 -11.26
C THR A 8 20.05 19.44 -10.18
N ASP A 9 18.74 19.25 -10.22
CA ASP A 9 17.79 19.78 -9.22
C ASP A 9 18.08 19.21 -7.82
N ASN A 10 18.27 17.90 -7.72
CA ASN A 10 18.60 17.25 -6.45
C ASN A 10 19.95 17.75 -5.89
N LEU A 11 20.97 17.88 -6.73
CA LEU A 11 22.27 18.43 -6.30
C LEU A 11 22.13 19.87 -5.80
N ALA A 12 21.34 20.70 -6.49
CA ALA A 12 21.09 22.09 -6.06
C ALA A 12 20.36 22.15 -4.71
N THR A 13 19.38 21.25 -4.49
CA THR A 13 18.66 21.12 -3.21
C THR A 13 19.62 20.79 -2.06
N PHE A 14 20.48 19.78 -2.24
CA PHE A 14 21.42 19.36 -1.19
C PHE A 14 22.60 20.32 -1.01
N ALA A 15 22.99 21.10 -2.03
CA ALA A 15 24.03 22.11 -1.90
C ALA A 15 23.64 23.29 -0.99
N ARG A 16 22.32 23.49 -0.78
CA ARG A 16 21.75 24.54 0.08
C ARG A 16 20.84 23.93 1.15
N PHE A 17 21.22 22.76 1.65
CA PHE A 17 20.41 22.06 2.64
C PHE A 17 20.27 22.91 3.91
N GLU A 18 19.01 23.20 4.24
CA GLU A 18 18.63 23.80 5.52
C GLU A 18 17.78 22.76 6.29
N PRO A 19 18.13 22.47 7.56
CA PRO A 19 17.33 21.56 8.36
C PRO A 19 15.94 22.15 8.61
N LEU A 20 14.95 21.28 8.72
CA LEU A 20 13.59 21.69 9.08
C LEU A 20 13.59 22.41 10.43
N THR A 21 12.77 23.45 10.53
CA THR A 21 12.47 24.09 11.82
C THR A 21 11.71 23.14 12.74
N ALA A 22 11.68 23.41 14.02
CA ALA A 22 10.91 22.63 14.98
C ALA A 22 9.41 22.55 14.62
N ALA A 23 8.84 23.62 14.08
CA ALA A 23 7.43 23.65 13.66
C ALA A 23 7.19 22.77 12.44
N GLU A 24 8.07 22.79 11.44
CA GLU A 24 8.01 21.94 10.23
C GLU A 24 8.21 20.48 10.59
N THR A 25 9.18 20.17 11.46
CA THR A 25 9.40 18.80 11.97
C THR A 25 8.14 18.28 12.65
N ALA A 26 7.53 19.07 13.54
CA ALA A 26 6.30 18.68 14.23
C ALA A 26 5.14 18.45 13.25
N ALA A 27 4.99 19.27 12.20
CA ALA A 27 3.96 19.09 11.18
C ALA A 27 4.16 17.80 10.39
N VAL A 28 5.40 17.48 9.99
CA VAL A 28 5.74 16.22 9.30
C VAL A 28 5.44 15.01 10.19
N GLU A 29 5.89 15.05 11.46
CA GLU A 29 5.67 13.95 12.41
C GLU A 29 4.18 13.70 12.69
N GLN A 30 3.39 14.76 12.88
CA GLN A 30 1.95 14.65 13.07
C GLN A 30 1.26 14.04 11.84
N THR A 31 1.62 14.50 10.64
CA THR A 31 1.08 13.97 9.40
C THR A 31 1.46 12.50 9.19
N ALA A 32 2.71 12.14 9.46
CA ALA A 32 3.18 10.76 9.40
C ALA A 32 2.41 9.87 10.38
N ALA A 33 2.28 10.28 11.63
CA ALA A 33 1.54 9.55 12.66
C ALA A 33 0.07 9.36 12.26
N PHE A 34 -0.58 10.39 11.71
CA PHE A 34 -1.94 10.30 11.21
C PHE A 34 -2.08 9.29 10.08
N LEU A 35 -1.23 9.32 9.07
CA LEU A 35 -1.26 8.36 7.97
C LEU A 35 -0.96 6.93 8.44
N HIS A 36 0.06 6.77 9.29
CA HIS A 36 0.42 5.46 9.86
C HIS A 36 -0.74 4.84 10.64
N SER A 37 -1.50 5.62 11.40
CA SER A 37 -2.66 5.13 12.16
C SER A 37 -3.80 4.60 11.27
N ARG A 38 -3.80 4.95 9.98
CA ARG A 38 -4.83 4.57 9.01
C ARG A 38 -4.43 3.44 8.08
N ILE A 39 -3.17 3.00 8.12
CA ILE A 39 -2.69 1.85 7.36
C ILE A 39 -3.40 0.59 7.87
N LYS A 40 -4.13 -0.10 6.99
CA LYS A 40 -4.86 -1.34 7.31
C LYS A 40 -3.93 -2.53 7.48
N ILE A 41 -2.83 -2.57 6.70
CA ILE A 41 -1.81 -3.62 6.75
C ILE A 41 -0.45 -3.09 6.30
N GLY A 42 0.61 -3.43 7.03
CA GLY A 42 1.99 -2.97 6.79
C GLY A 42 2.70 -3.65 5.62
N CYS A 43 2.01 -3.85 4.49
CA CYS A 43 2.61 -4.41 3.29
C CYS A 43 3.48 -3.36 2.58
N THR A 44 4.74 -3.71 2.27
CA THR A 44 5.70 -2.85 1.56
C THR A 44 5.71 -3.08 0.04
N GLY A 45 4.89 -3.98 -0.48
CA GLY A 45 4.84 -4.28 -1.91
C GLY A 45 6.07 -5.02 -2.46
N CYS A 46 6.85 -5.67 -1.60
CA CYS A 46 8.11 -6.36 -2.00
C CYS A 46 7.91 -7.57 -2.93
N ARG A 47 6.69 -8.06 -3.07
CA ARG A 47 6.25 -9.15 -3.97
C ARG A 47 6.88 -10.54 -3.72
N TYR A 48 7.55 -10.79 -2.60
CA TYR A 48 8.07 -12.13 -2.27
C TYR A 48 6.97 -13.20 -2.13
N CYS A 49 5.73 -12.79 -1.85
CA CYS A 49 4.56 -13.66 -1.83
C CYS A 49 4.01 -14.02 -3.23
N MET A 50 4.61 -13.48 -4.29
CA MET A 50 4.20 -13.72 -5.68
C MET A 50 5.14 -14.71 -6.39
N PRO A 51 4.64 -15.47 -7.38
CA PRO A 51 3.25 -15.50 -7.83
C PRO A 51 2.34 -16.29 -6.87
N CYS A 52 1.10 -15.81 -6.69
CA CYS A 52 0.08 -16.58 -6.01
C CYS A 52 -0.39 -17.73 -6.90
N PRO A 53 -0.50 -18.99 -6.42
CA PRO A 53 -0.96 -20.12 -7.24
C PRO A 53 -2.40 -19.97 -7.75
N MET A 54 -3.19 -19.09 -7.13
CA MET A 54 -4.57 -18.78 -7.54
C MET A 54 -4.68 -17.46 -8.30
N GLY A 55 -3.58 -16.84 -8.68
CA GLY A 55 -3.57 -15.59 -9.46
C GLY A 55 -3.81 -14.31 -8.66
N VAL A 56 -4.10 -14.39 -7.35
CA VAL A 56 -4.36 -13.18 -6.53
C VAL A 56 -3.15 -12.26 -6.51
N ASP A 57 -3.29 -11.00 -6.92
CA ASP A 57 -2.24 -9.99 -6.73
C ASP A 57 -2.30 -9.41 -5.31
N ILE A 58 -1.62 -10.12 -4.38
CA ILE A 58 -1.65 -9.80 -2.95
C ILE A 58 -1.18 -8.37 -2.65
N PRO A 59 -0.05 -7.88 -3.19
CA PRO A 59 0.40 -6.51 -2.95
C PRO A 59 -0.59 -5.45 -3.44
N ASP A 60 -1.18 -5.63 -4.60
CA ASP A 60 -2.10 -4.65 -5.19
C ASP A 60 -3.45 -4.62 -4.46
N ASN A 61 -3.95 -5.79 -4.01
CA ASN A 61 -5.09 -5.85 -3.10
C ASN A 61 -4.82 -5.04 -1.82
N PHE A 62 -3.66 -5.20 -1.20
CA PHE A 62 -3.31 -4.45 0.01
C PHE A 62 -3.08 -2.95 -0.25
N SER A 63 -2.56 -2.60 -1.43
CA SER A 63 -2.39 -1.21 -1.84
C SER A 63 -3.72 -0.46 -1.90
N ILE A 64 -4.73 -1.05 -2.56
CA ILE A 64 -6.06 -0.43 -2.67
C ILE A 64 -6.74 -0.32 -1.29
N TRP A 65 -6.59 -1.34 -0.44
CA TRP A 65 -7.14 -1.32 0.92
C TRP A 65 -6.48 -0.25 1.80
N ASN A 66 -5.16 -0.11 1.73
CA ASN A 66 -4.44 0.94 2.43
C ASN A 66 -4.81 2.34 1.93
N LYS A 67 -5.05 2.52 0.62
CA LYS A 67 -5.57 3.78 0.07
C LYS A 67 -6.92 4.15 0.68
N LEU A 68 -7.84 3.18 0.79
CA LEU A 68 -9.12 3.39 1.47
C LEU A 68 -8.92 3.86 2.92
N GLY A 69 -8.03 3.20 3.66
CA GLY A 69 -7.74 3.58 5.05
C GLY A 69 -7.13 4.97 5.17
N MET A 70 -6.08 5.26 4.40
CA MET A 70 -5.32 6.51 4.50
C MET A 70 -6.10 7.73 3.99
N PHE A 71 -6.82 7.60 2.88
CA PHE A 71 -7.42 8.76 2.19
C PHE A 71 -8.94 8.80 2.26
N GLY A 72 -9.59 7.73 2.66
CA GLY A 72 -11.03 7.66 2.85
C GLY A 72 -11.80 7.46 1.55
N GLN A 73 -11.85 8.17 0.62
CA GLN A 73 -12.50 8.23 -0.71
C GLN A 73 -13.22 6.94 -1.16
N PRO A 74 -14.28 6.48 -0.46
CA PRO A 74 -14.89 5.16 -0.72
C PRO A 74 -15.42 5.01 -2.14
N GLU A 75 -16.03 6.04 -2.71
CA GLU A 75 -16.55 6.01 -4.08
C GLU A 75 -15.47 5.83 -5.14
N ALA A 76 -14.33 6.50 -4.98
CA ALA A 76 -13.19 6.37 -5.89
C ALA A 76 -12.56 4.98 -5.76
N ILE A 77 -12.45 4.45 -4.55
CA ILE A 77 -11.92 3.11 -4.28
C ILE A 77 -12.88 2.04 -4.84
N LYS A 78 -14.19 2.18 -4.61
CA LYS A 78 -15.20 1.30 -5.20
C LYS A 78 -15.09 1.24 -6.73
N HIS A 79 -15.05 2.39 -7.37
CA HIS A 79 -14.91 2.47 -8.83
C HIS A 79 -13.60 1.80 -9.30
N GLN A 80 -12.47 2.04 -8.61
CA GLN A 80 -11.20 1.37 -8.93
C GLN A 80 -11.30 -0.14 -8.76
N TRP A 81 -11.94 -0.63 -7.70
CA TRP A 81 -12.10 -2.03 -7.38
C TRP A 81 -13.02 -2.77 -8.37
N GLU A 82 -14.13 -2.16 -8.74
CA GLU A 82 -15.12 -2.78 -9.62
C GLU A 82 -14.74 -2.69 -11.10
N ALA A 83 -14.27 -1.52 -11.56
CA ALA A 83 -14.08 -1.25 -12.99
C ALA A 83 -12.62 -1.46 -13.47
N HIS A 84 -11.63 -1.35 -12.61
CA HIS A 84 -10.23 -1.35 -13.02
C HIS A 84 -9.37 -2.44 -12.36
N PHE A 85 -9.82 -3.04 -11.25
CA PHE A 85 -9.06 -4.14 -10.65
C PHE A 85 -9.46 -5.46 -11.32
N PRO A 86 -8.50 -6.24 -11.90
CA PRO A 86 -8.80 -7.47 -12.59
C PRO A 86 -9.50 -8.46 -11.66
N ASP A 87 -10.64 -9.00 -12.07
CA ASP A 87 -11.42 -9.91 -11.22
C ASP A 87 -10.60 -11.14 -10.80
N ALA A 88 -9.86 -11.74 -11.72
CA ALA A 88 -9.01 -12.90 -11.45
C ALA A 88 -7.90 -12.65 -10.39
N GLU A 89 -7.56 -11.38 -10.12
CA GLU A 89 -6.52 -10.99 -9.18
C GLU A 89 -7.06 -10.59 -7.81
N LYS A 90 -8.39 -10.56 -7.65
CA LYS A 90 -9.05 -10.17 -6.39
C LYS A 90 -8.83 -11.17 -5.26
N ALA A 91 -8.91 -10.66 -4.04
CA ALA A 91 -8.77 -11.42 -2.81
C ALA A 91 -9.80 -12.54 -2.65
N SER A 92 -10.97 -12.44 -3.33
CA SER A 92 -12.02 -13.48 -3.37
C SER A 92 -11.52 -14.84 -3.87
N HIS A 93 -10.49 -14.87 -4.72
CA HIS A 93 -9.90 -16.11 -5.23
C HIS A 93 -8.93 -16.80 -4.26
N CYS A 94 -8.71 -16.25 -3.06
CA CYS A 94 -7.79 -16.81 -2.09
C CYS A 94 -8.30 -18.11 -1.46
N VAL A 95 -7.65 -19.23 -1.77
CA VAL A 95 -7.94 -20.57 -1.19
C VAL A 95 -7.25 -20.82 0.16
N ARG A 96 -6.66 -19.79 0.78
CA ARG A 96 -6.04 -19.83 2.11
C ARG A 96 -4.90 -20.86 2.27
N CYS A 97 -4.15 -21.18 1.21
CA CYS A 97 -3.10 -22.20 1.21
C CYS A 97 -1.86 -21.85 2.06
N GLY A 98 -1.65 -20.59 2.44
CA GLY A 98 -0.58 -20.14 3.35
C GLY A 98 0.81 -19.93 2.73
N LYS A 99 1.03 -20.25 1.45
CA LYS A 99 2.34 -20.06 0.79
C LYS A 99 2.87 -18.64 0.86
N CYS A 100 1.96 -17.65 0.73
CA CYS A 100 2.29 -16.22 0.80
C CYS A 100 2.78 -15.79 2.18
N GLU A 101 2.21 -16.34 3.26
CA GLU A 101 2.63 -16.04 4.63
C GLU A 101 4.00 -16.64 4.94
N ALA A 102 4.27 -17.87 4.45
CA ALA A 102 5.59 -18.49 4.59
C ALA A 102 6.70 -17.71 3.87
N ALA A 103 6.36 -17.04 2.75
CA ALA A 103 7.31 -16.26 1.97
C ALA A 103 7.41 -14.78 2.42
N CYS A 104 6.53 -14.31 3.31
CA CYS A 104 6.48 -12.90 3.71
C CYS A 104 7.57 -12.57 4.73
N PRO A 105 8.56 -11.71 4.39
CA PRO A 105 9.62 -11.33 5.34
C PRO A 105 9.12 -10.49 6.50
N GLN A 106 7.91 -9.94 6.39
CA GLN A 106 7.27 -9.13 7.44
C GLN A 106 6.29 -9.94 8.29
N HIS A 107 6.14 -11.25 8.01
CA HIS A 107 5.26 -12.15 8.75
C HIS A 107 3.80 -11.66 8.88
N LEU A 108 3.29 -11.03 7.81
CA LEU A 108 1.94 -10.50 7.79
C LEU A 108 0.90 -11.64 7.78
N PRO A 109 -0.23 -11.49 8.48
CA PRO A 109 -1.34 -12.47 8.47
C PRO A 109 -2.16 -12.34 7.17
N ILE A 110 -1.54 -12.64 6.02
CA ILE A 110 -2.03 -12.34 4.67
C ILE A 110 -3.41 -12.94 4.42
N ARG A 111 -3.64 -14.20 4.78
CA ARG A 111 -4.91 -14.90 4.56
C ARG A 111 -6.09 -14.22 5.27
N ASN A 112 -5.87 -13.80 6.50
CA ASN A 112 -6.88 -13.10 7.28
C ASN A 112 -7.09 -11.66 6.79
N ALA A 113 -6.00 -11.01 6.39
CA ALA A 113 -6.04 -9.66 5.83
C ALA A 113 -6.79 -9.62 4.49
N LEU A 114 -6.55 -10.58 3.58
CA LEU A 114 -7.29 -10.69 2.32
C LEU A 114 -8.79 -10.92 2.54
N ALA A 115 -9.16 -11.76 3.50
CA ALA A 115 -10.57 -11.99 3.82
C ALA A 115 -11.27 -10.73 4.35
N ARG A 116 -10.60 -9.99 5.25
CA ARG A 116 -11.13 -8.72 5.77
C ARG A 116 -11.22 -7.63 4.69
N LEU A 117 -10.19 -7.52 3.86
CA LEU A 117 -10.15 -6.61 2.72
C LEU A 117 -11.33 -6.85 1.78
N GLN A 118 -11.53 -8.10 1.35
CA GLN A 118 -12.63 -8.47 0.46
C GLN A 118 -13.98 -8.07 1.06
N GLN A 119 -14.20 -8.42 2.33
CA GLN A 119 -15.44 -8.10 3.03
C GLN A 119 -15.66 -6.58 3.14
N GLU A 120 -14.61 -5.79 3.39
CA GLU A 120 -14.72 -4.32 3.51
C GLU A 120 -14.96 -3.65 2.15
N LEU A 121 -14.30 -4.13 1.08
CA LEU A 121 -14.48 -3.57 -0.27
C LEU A 121 -15.83 -3.94 -0.89
N ASP A 122 -16.38 -5.12 -0.58
CA ASP A 122 -17.70 -5.54 -1.03
C ASP A 122 -18.85 -4.76 -0.35
N GLN A 123 -18.56 -4.03 0.74
CA GLN A 123 -19.52 -3.20 1.46
C GLN A 123 -19.51 -1.71 1.03
N LEU A 124 -18.61 -1.34 0.12
CA LEU A 124 -18.60 0.01 -0.44
C LEU A 124 -19.69 0.17 -1.50
#